data_147d3fb710484cf117bf666a2b2c365e
#
_entry.id   147d3fb710484cf117bf666a2b2c365e
#
_cell.length_a   1.000
_cell.length_b   1.000
_cell.length_c   1.000
_cell.angle_alpha   90.00
_cell.angle_beta   90.00
_cell.angle_gamma   90.00
#
_symmetry.space_group_name_H-M   'P 1'
#
loop_
_entity.id
_entity.type
_entity.pdbx_description
1 polymer ?
#
loop_
_entity_poly.entity_id
_entity_poly.type
_entity_poly.pdbx_seq_one_letter_code
_entity_poly.pdbx_strand_id
1 'polypeptide(L)'
;MIPLKSITAPAFWVLFIITIGLSSSCGSSDEQVVVFAAASLTDVLNDVKKRYELEHESTVQFNFGGSQALAIELSKGSPGDVFISAGNPPMKFLTEEADIEISSTSVVAHNSLIVVTKSEEIELDGYSNLLDLDLIAIADPSLAPAGFYSQQFLINTELWMDLQDKLVFAADVRAALNYVKSGNVDAAIVYMTDGMTEPQLQIRKIVPSTSYSNISYPIAVIRNKKTSLSDIFVDFLLSSEIEQLFLSYGFK
;
A
#
# COMPACT_ATOMS: atom_id res chain seq x y z
N MET A 1 64.51 76.03 12.00
CA MET A 1 64.91 74.63 12.33
C MET A 1 64.14 74.28 13.61
N ILE A 2 63.01 73.58 13.45
CA ILE A 2 62.13 73.14 14.54
C ILE A 2 61.92 71.67 14.36
N PRO A 3 62.24 70.78 15.31
CA PRO A 3 62.07 69.36 15.13
C PRO A 3 60.62 68.90 15.32
N LEU A 4 60.16 68.06 14.43
CA LEU A 4 58.89 67.29 14.50
C LEU A 4 58.94 66.32 15.66
N LYS A 5 57.96 66.32 16.56
CA LYS A 5 57.69 65.27 17.54
C LYS A 5 56.83 64.21 16.92
N SER A 6 57.31 63.01 16.97
CA SER A 6 56.57 61.77 16.58
C SER A 6 55.52 61.46 17.70
N ILE A 7 54.28 61.33 17.30
CA ILE A 7 53.22 60.86 18.17
C ILE A 7 52.96 59.34 17.81
N THR A 8 53.30 58.52 18.78
CA THR A 8 52.96 57.03 18.70
C THR A 8 51.60 56.84 19.27
N ALA A 9 50.67 56.31 18.41
CA ALA A 9 49.35 55.89 18.84
C ALA A 9 49.39 54.41 19.29
N PRO A 10 48.70 53.99 20.36
CA PRO A 10 48.63 52.64 20.80
C PRO A 10 47.60 51.86 19.93
N ALA A 11 48.02 50.73 19.36
CA ALA A 11 47.18 49.81 18.62
C ALA A 11 46.25 49.07 19.61
N PHE A 12 44.95 49.34 19.53
CA PHE A 12 43.91 48.57 20.20
C PHE A 12 43.62 47.34 19.35
N TRP A 13 44.04 46.17 19.81
CA TRP A 13 43.62 44.86 19.25
C TRP A 13 42.21 44.55 19.76
N VAL A 14 41.19 44.70 18.90
CA VAL A 14 39.84 44.20 19.14
C VAL A 14 39.82 42.72 18.77
N LEU A 15 39.78 41.86 19.78
CA LEU A 15 39.63 40.44 19.64
C LEU A 15 38.17 40.13 19.25
N PHE A 16 37.89 39.90 17.96
CA PHE A 16 36.58 39.50 17.47
C PHE A 16 36.43 37.97 17.67
N ILE A 17 35.81 37.58 18.78
CA ILE A 17 35.46 36.17 19.04
C ILE A 17 34.27 35.81 18.13
N ILE A 18 34.57 35.16 17.01
CA ILE A 18 33.54 34.54 16.17
C ILE A 18 33.09 33.25 16.88
N THR A 19 31.98 33.33 17.57
CA THR A 19 31.22 32.11 18.01
C THR A 19 30.61 31.48 16.80
N ILE A 20 31.30 30.48 16.24
CA ILE A 20 30.71 29.56 15.25
C ILE A 20 29.69 28.69 15.99
N GLY A 21 28.43 29.13 15.93
CA GLY A 21 27.29 28.25 16.29
C GLY A 21 27.26 27.06 15.35
N LEU A 22 27.71 25.90 15.82
CA LEU A 22 27.43 24.64 15.18
C LEU A 22 25.91 24.40 15.29
N SER A 23 25.18 24.92 14.32
CA SER A 23 23.84 24.41 14.04
C SER A 23 24.02 23.00 13.50
N SER A 24 23.96 22.00 14.39
CA SER A 24 23.77 20.61 13.98
C SER A 24 22.39 20.52 13.32
N SER A 25 22.34 20.79 12.03
CA SER A 25 21.24 20.34 11.19
C SER A 25 21.35 18.81 11.14
N CYS A 26 20.81 18.12 12.13
CA CYS A 26 20.42 16.74 11.99
C CYS A 26 19.33 16.71 10.92
N GLY A 27 19.71 16.52 9.67
CA GLY A 27 18.82 16.07 8.62
C GLY A 27 18.42 14.64 8.95
N SER A 28 17.23 14.46 9.49
CA SER A 28 16.65 13.15 9.86
C SER A 28 16.22 12.37 8.62
N SER A 29 17.16 11.99 7.76
CA SER A 29 16.89 11.05 6.65
C SER A 29 16.82 9.58 7.10
N ASP A 30 17.18 9.30 8.36
CA ASP A 30 17.20 7.94 8.93
C ASP A 30 15.92 7.56 9.70
N GLU A 31 14.98 8.49 9.87
CA GLU A 31 13.77 8.30 10.67
C GLU A 31 12.49 8.05 9.84
N GLN A 32 12.64 7.61 8.61
CA GLN A 32 11.51 7.31 7.74
C GLN A 32 11.47 5.82 7.40
N VAL A 33 10.30 5.18 7.57
CA VAL A 33 10.00 3.82 7.12
C VAL A 33 9.30 3.88 5.77
N VAL A 34 9.86 3.20 4.77
CA VAL A 34 9.28 3.09 3.43
C VAL A 34 8.53 1.77 3.31
N VAL A 35 7.22 1.84 3.12
CA VAL A 35 6.32 0.70 3.09
C VAL A 35 5.75 0.51 1.69
N PHE A 36 5.99 -0.65 1.09
CA PHE A 36 5.34 -1.10 -0.14
C PHE A 36 4.08 -1.87 0.24
N ALA A 37 2.90 -1.37 -0.10
CA ALA A 37 1.65 -1.93 0.37
C ALA A 37 0.62 -2.13 -0.74
N ALA A 38 -0.18 -3.19 -0.62
CA ALA A 38 -1.29 -3.43 -1.52
C ALA A 38 -2.23 -2.22 -1.63
N ALA A 39 -2.66 -1.88 -2.84
CA ALA A 39 -3.52 -0.72 -3.12
C ALA A 39 -4.83 -0.70 -2.30
N SER A 40 -5.39 -1.87 -1.99
CA SER A 40 -6.59 -2.02 -1.15
C SER A 40 -6.42 -1.55 0.29
N LEU A 41 -5.17 -1.37 0.76
CA LEU A 41 -4.84 -0.88 2.11
C LEU A 41 -4.74 0.65 2.18
N THR A 42 -4.90 1.37 1.07
CA THR A 42 -4.61 2.82 0.99
C THR A 42 -5.31 3.62 2.08
N ASP A 43 -6.61 3.42 2.27
CA ASP A 43 -7.39 4.24 3.20
C ASP A 43 -7.03 3.95 4.65
N VAL A 44 -7.03 2.67 5.04
CA VAL A 44 -6.72 2.27 6.41
C VAL A 44 -5.27 2.60 6.79
N LEU A 45 -4.30 2.40 5.90
CA LEU A 45 -2.90 2.69 6.18
C LEU A 45 -2.61 4.21 6.25
N ASN A 46 -3.34 5.03 5.52
CA ASN A 46 -3.24 6.48 5.68
C ASN A 46 -3.73 6.94 7.06
N ASP A 47 -4.73 6.28 7.63
CA ASP A 47 -5.17 6.57 9.00
C ASP A 47 -4.23 5.97 10.05
N VAL A 48 -3.66 4.77 9.80
CA VAL A 48 -2.57 4.21 10.61
C VAL A 48 -1.39 5.17 10.66
N LYS A 49 -0.95 5.70 9.49
CA LYS A 49 0.14 6.68 9.41
C LYS A 49 -0.11 7.88 10.31
N LYS A 50 -1.30 8.49 10.25
CA LYS A 50 -1.65 9.65 11.10
C LYS A 50 -1.49 9.34 12.58
N ARG A 51 -1.93 8.15 13.03
CA ARG A 51 -1.81 7.74 14.43
C ARG A 51 -0.36 7.46 14.79
N TYR A 52 0.36 6.71 13.96
CA TYR A 52 1.76 6.38 14.18
C TYR A 52 2.63 7.63 14.34
N GLU A 53 2.50 8.60 13.44
CA GLU A 53 3.30 9.84 13.43
C GLU A 53 2.91 10.82 14.56
N LEU A 54 1.79 10.59 15.29
CA LEU A 54 1.46 11.32 16.53
C LEU A 54 2.17 10.73 17.76
N GLU A 55 2.50 9.44 17.73
CA GLU A 55 3.07 8.70 18.86
C GLU A 55 4.58 8.47 18.72
N HIS A 56 5.12 8.60 17.49
CA HIS A 56 6.52 8.31 17.17
C HIS A 56 7.16 9.47 16.42
N GLU A 57 8.46 9.67 16.62
CA GLU A 57 9.24 10.69 15.91
C GLU A 57 9.52 10.32 14.46
N SER A 58 9.49 9.03 14.14
CA SER A 58 9.69 8.52 12.77
C SER A 58 8.45 8.69 11.90
N THR A 59 8.67 8.90 10.59
CA THR A 59 7.61 9.07 9.60
C THR A 59 7.44 7.80 8.75
N VAL A 60 6.28 7.66 8.10
CA VAL A 60 5.99 6.54 7.21
C VAL A 60 5.68 7.07 5.81
N GLN A 61 6.34 6.47 4.82
CA GLN A 61 6.04 6.71 3.40
C GLN A 61 5.49 5.44 2.77
N PHE A 62 4.33 5.54 2.13
CA PHE A 62 3.73 4.42 1.40
C PHE A 62 3.97 4.51 -0.10
N ASN A 63 4.25 3.34 -0.70
CA ASN A 63 4.14 3.08 -2.12
C ASN A 63 3.01 2.05 -2.31
N PHE A 64 1.86 2.50 -2.87
CA PHE A 64 0.69 1.65 -3.07
C PHE A 64 0.60 1.14 -4.51
N GLY A 65 0.25 -0.14 -4.67
CA GLY A 65 0.10 -0.75 -5.99
C GLY A 65 -0.37 -2.20 -5.93
N GLY A 66 -0.40 -2.85 -7.09
CA GLY A 66 -0.60 -4.29 -7.19
C GLY A 66 0.56 -5.04 -6.53
N SER A 67 0.27 -5.94 -5.61
CA SER A 67 1.32 -6.53 -4.76
C SER A 67 2.38 -7.31 -5.56
N GLN A 68 2.03 -7.95 -6.68
CA GLN A 68 3.01 -8.62 -7.52
C GLN A 68 3.94 -7.62 -8.22
N ALA A 69 3.39 -6.50 -8.71
CA ALA A 69 4.19 -5.43 -9.30
C ALA A 69 5.17 -4.84 -8.27
N LEU A 70 4.69 -4.56 -7.05
CA LEU A 70 5.52 -4.06 -5.95
C LEU A 70 6.62 -5.06 -5.54
N ALA A 71 6.31 -6.36 -5.51
CA ALA A 71 7.31 -7.40 -5.23
C ALA A 71 8.41 -7.45 -6.31
N ILE A 72 8.03 -7.27 -7.59
CA ILE A 72 8.99 -7.16 -8.69
C ILE A 72 9.84 -5.89 -8.57
N GLU A 73 9.28 -4.77 -8.16
CA GLU A 73 10.04 -3.54 -7.90
C GLU A 73 11.07 -3.74 -6.79
N LEU A 74 10.67 -4.34 -5.67
CA LEU A 74 11.56 -4.66 -4.54
C LEU A 74 12.67 -5.61 -4.97
N SER A 75 12.38 -6.65 -5.77
CA SER A 75 13.38 -7.59 -6.27
C SER A 75 14.43 -6.95 -7.18
N LYS A 76 14.09 -5.80 -7.81
CA LYS A 76 15.01 -5.01 -8.63
C LYS A 76 15.80 -3.96 -7.84
N GLY A 77 15.67 -3.97 -6.51
CA GLY A 77 16.43 -3.10 -5.61
C GLY A 77 15.77 -1.78 -5.26
N SER A 78 14.45 -1.62 -5.47
CA SER A 78 13.71 -0.46 -4.94
C SER A 78 13.85 -0.40 -3.42
N PRO A 79 14.10 0.79 -2.84
CA PRO A 79 14.35 0.92 -1.42
C PRO A 79 13.04 0.79 -0.63
N GLY A 80 12.73 -0.42 -0.15
CA GLY A 80 11.60 -0.71 0.74
C GLY A 80 12.08 -1.27 2.06
N ASP A 81 11.42 -0.90 3.15
CA ASP A 81 11.73 -1.38 4.49
C ASP A 81 10.69 -2.41 4.96
N VAL A 82 9.44 -2.24 4.54
CA VAL A 82 8.31 -3.15 4.86
C VAL A 82 7.53 -3.45 3.58
N PHE A 83 7.07 -4.69 3.45
CA PHE A 83 6.18 -5.12 2.39
C PHE A 83 4.88 -5.69 2.95
N ILE A 84 3.73 -5.20 2.50
CA ILE A 84 2.39 -5.67 2.90
C ILE A 84 1.64 -6.09 1.64
N SER A 85 1.49 -7.40 1.46
CA SER A 85 0.86 -7.99 0.28
C SER A 85 -0.63 -8.29 0.52
N ALA A 86 -1.45 -8.21 -0.52
CA ALA A 86 -2.83 -8.70 -0.51
C ALA A 86 -2.90 -10.16 -0.97
N GLY A 87 -2.04 -11.01 -0.43
CA GLY A 87 -1.98 -12.44 -0.75
C GLY A 87 -0.59 -13.01 -0.58
N ASN A 88 -0.52 -14.33 -0.47
CA ASN A 88 0.74 -15.05 -0.28
C ASN A 88 1.64 -15.13 -1.55
N PRO A 89 1.13 -15.21 -2.79
CA PRO A 89 2.01 -15.40 -3.95
C PRO A 89 3.09 -14.33 -4.11
N PRO A 90 2.82 -13.00 -3.96
CA PRO A 90 3.89 -11.98 -4.05
C PRO A 90 4.90 -12.08 -2.90
N MET A 91 4.46 -12.46 -1.69
CA MET A 91 5.36 -12.69 -0.56
C MET A 91 6.30 -13.86 -0.83
N LYS A 92 5.75 -14.97 -1.33
CA LYS A 92 6.52 -16.15 -1.72
C LYS A 92 7.54 -15.83 -2.81
N PHE A 93 7.14 -15.04 -3.82
CA PHE A 93 8.05 -14.58 -4.86
C PHE A 93 9.27 -13.85 -4.27
N LEU A 94 9.07 -12.92 -3.33
CA LEU A 94 10.17 -12.19 -2.70
C LEU A 94 11.11 -13.10 -1.92
N THR A 95 10.57 -14.05 -1.16
CA THR A 95 11.37 -14.89 -0.24
C THR A 95 12.04 -16.08 -0.91
N GLU A 96 11.38 -16.70 -1.90
CA GLU A 96 11.85 -17.95 -2.51
C GLU A 96 12.48 -17.76 -3.89
N GLU A 97 12.01 -16.76 -4.67
CA GLU A 97 12.46 -16.56 -6.06
C GLU A 97 13.41 -15.37 -6.19
N ALA A 98 13.18 -14.29 -5.43
CA ALA A 98 14.00 -13.08 -5.48
C ALA A 98 15.10 -13.05 -4.41
N ASP A 99 15.14 -14.02 -3.51
CA ASP A 99 16.13 -14.16 -2.42
C ASP A 99 16.26 -12.88 -1.56
N ILE A 100 15.12 -12.22 -1.31
CA ILE A 100 15.08 -11.06 -0.43
C ILE A 100 15.02 -11.53 1.03
N GLU A 101 16.02 -11.12 1.81
CA GLU A 101 16.08 -11.47 3.22
C GLU A 101 15.04 -10.68 4.01
N ILE A 102 14.16 -11.40 4.71
CA ILE A 102 13.15 -10.83 5.61
C ILE A 102 13.41 -11.25 7.06
N SER A 103 13.09 -10.36 8.01
CA SER A 103 13.31 -10.64 9.45
C SER A 103 12.14 -11.38 10.08
N SER A 104 10.91 -11.07 9.66
CA SER A 104 9.69 -11.65 10.22
C SER A 104 8.53 -11.58 9.22
N THR A 105 7.56 -12.46 9.39
CA THR A 105 6.28 -12.41 8.68
C THR A 105 5.13 -12.56 9.66
N SER A 106 4.08 -11.77 9.45
CA SER A 106 2.80 -11.85 10.19
C SER A 106 1.65 -11.64 9.21
N VAL A 107 0.42 -11.86 9.65
CA VAL A 107 -0.79 -11.53 8.88
C VAL A 107 -1.52 -10.41 9.61
N VAL A 108 -1.77 -9.30 8.91
CA VAL A 108 -2.41 -8.12 9.52
C VAL A 108 -3.94 -8.14 9.37
N ALA A 109 -4.47 -8.76 8.31
CA ALA A 109 -5.91 -8.81 8.04
C ALA A 109 -6.27 -9.91 7.04
N HIS A 110 -7.59 -10.11 6.85
CA HIS A 110 -8.19 -10.91 5.78
C HIS A 110 -9.25 -10.09 5.03
N ASN A 111 -9.67 -10.58 3.83
CA ASN A 111 -10.66 -9.91 3.01
C ASN A 111 -11.55 -10.91 2.26
N SER A 112 -12.50 -10.40 1.48
CA SER A 112 -13.34 -11.20 0.58
C SER A 112 -13.58 -10.46 -0.73
N LEU A 113 -13.88 -11.19 -1.80
CA LEU A 113 -14.26 -10.63 -3.09
C LEU A 113 -15.75 -10.30 -3.14
N ILE A 114 -16.06 -9.23 -3.86
CA ILE A 114 -17.41 -8.81 -4.22
C ILE A 114 -17.49 -8.42 -5.69
N VAL A 115 -18.71 -8.41 -6.22
CA VAL A 115 -19.04 -7.76 -7.49
C VAL A 115 -19.76 -6.46 -7.19
N VAL A 116 -19.26 -5.37 -7.73
CA VAL A 116 -19.86 -4.03 -7.58
C VAL A 116 -20.28 -3.48 -8.95
N THR A 117 -21.36 -2.67 -8.95
CA THR A 117 -21.84 -1.92 -10.11
C THR A 117 -22.10 -0.48 -9.73
N LYS A 118 -22.11 0.43 -10.72
CA LYS A 118 -22.56 1.82 -10.51
C LYS A 118 -24.05 1.95 -10.74
N SER A 119 -24.60 1.28 -11.75
CA SER A 119 -26.02 1.32 -12.05
C SER A 119 -26.84 0.52 -11.06
N GLU A 120 -27.94 1.08 -10.58
CA GLU A 120 -28.91 0.40 -9.72
C GLU A 120 -29.80 -0.58 -10.52
N GLU A 121 -29.83 -0.45 -11.85
CA GLU A 121 -30.63 -1.30 -12.73
C GLU A 121 -30.00 -2.67 -13.01
N ILE A 122 -28.69 -2.79 -12.77
CA ILE A 122 -28.00 -4.08 -12.96
C ILE A 122 -28.27 -4.98 -11.76
N GLU A 123 -29.03 -6.03 -11.96
CA GLU A 123 -29.29 -7.08 -10.98
C GLU A 123 -28.49 -8.34 -11.34
N LEU A 124 -27.91 -8.98 -10.34
CA LEU A 124 -27.17 -10.24 -10.51
C LEU A 124 -27.80 -11.31 -9.63
N ASP A 125 -28.81 -12.03 -10.15
CA ASP A 125 -29.43 -13.16 -9.45
C ASP A 125 -28.44 -14.32 -9.26
N GLY A 126 -27.65 -14.57 -10.28
CA GLY A 126 -26.55 -15.54 -10.30
C GLY A 126 -25.27 -14.95 -10.89
N TYR A 127 -24.16 -15.68 -10.78
CA TYR A 127 -22.89 -15.25 -11.40
C TYR A 127 -22.91 -15.37 -12.93
N SER A 128 -23.79 -16.23 -13.51
CA SER A 128 -24.01 -16.29 -14.95
C SER A 128 -24.52 -14.97 -15.54
N ASN A 129 -25.19 -14.11 -14.75
CA ASN A 129 -25.59 -12.80 -15.23
C ASN A 129 -24.42 -11.84 -15.52
N LEU A 130 -23.20 -12.19 -15.11
CA LEU A 130 -22.00 -11.47 -15.58
C LEU A 130 -21.83 -11.58 -17.10
N LEU A 131 -22.36 -12.64 -17.72
CA LEU A 131 -22.34 -12.81 -19.18
C LEU A 131 -23.25 -11.81 -19.91
N ASP A 132 -24.23 -11.23 -19.23
CA ASP A 132 -25.17 -10.26 -19.80
C ASP A 132 -24.58 -8.82 -19.82
N LEU A 133 -23.48 -8.58 -19.12
CA LEU A 133 -22.77 -7.30 -19.05
C LEU A 133 -21.87 -7.09 -20.28
N ASP A 134 -21.62 -5.84 -20.65
CA ASP A 134 -20.71 -5.52 -21.76
C ASP A 134 -19.24 -5.55 -21.32
N LEU A 135 -18.90 -4.88 -20.21
CA LEU A 135 -17.53 -4.79 -19.70
C LEU A 135 -17.46 -4.99 -18.20
N ILE A 136 -16.47 -5.75 -17.76
CA ILE A 136 -16.20 -6.04 -16.35
C ILE A 136 -14.73 -5.76 -16.04
N ALA A 137 -14.47 -4.88 -15.06
CA ALA A 137 -13.11 -4.63 -14.60
C ALA A 137 -12.66 -5.64 -13.55
N ILE A 138 -11.45 -6.14 -13.72
CA ILE A 138 -10.69 -6.86 -12.69
C ILE A 138 -9.27 -6.31 -12.67
N ALA A 139 -8.56 -6.46 -11.56
CA ALA A 139 -7.12 -6.24 -11.59
C ALA A 139 -6.44 -7.29 -12.49
N ASP A 140 -5.31 -6.95 -13.10
CA ASP A 140 -4.54 -7.91 -13.89
C ASP A 140 -4.02 -9.04 -12.99
N PRO A 141 -4.35 -10.30 -13.27
CA PRO A 141 -3.93 -11.45 -12.47
C PRO A 141 -2.41 -11.62 -12.35
N SER A 142 -1.66 -11.07 -13.31
CA SER A 142 -0.18 -11.12 -13.31
C SER A 142 0.46 -10.04 -12.46
N LEU A 143 -0.27 -8.96 -12.13
CA LEU A 143 0.24 -7.78 -11.43
C LEU A 143 -0.31 -7.64 -10.01
N ALA A 144 -1.54 -8.10 -9.78
CA ALA A 144 -2.23 -7.87 -8.52
C ALA A 144 -3.01 -9.10 -8.02
N PRO A 145 -2.91 -9.44 -6.72
CA PRO A 145 -3.64 -10.56 -6.13
C PRO A 145 -5.16 -10.49 -6.29
N ALA A 146 -5.77 -9.30 -6.28
CA ALA A 146 -7.21 -9.15 -6.53
C ALA A 146 -7.62 -9.75 -7.90
N GLY A 147 -6.78 -9.57 -8.92
CA GLY A 147 -6.98 -10.19 -10.23
C GLY A 147 -6.80 -11.70 -10.19
N PHE A 148 -5.75 -12.18 -9.51
CA PHE A 148 -5.52 -13.61 -9.32
C PHE A 148 -6.71 -14.30 -8.64
N TYR A 149 -7.26 -13.74 -7.57
CA TYR A 149 -8.44 -14.28 -6.91
C TYR A 149 -9.71 -14.18 -7.76
N SER A 150 -9.89 -13.08 -8.51
CA SER A 150 -10.98 -12.91 -9.45
C SER A 150 -10.91 -13.95 -10.57
N GLN A 151 -9.72 -14.24 -11.09
CA GLN A 151 -9.49 -15.29 -12.07
C GLN A 151 -9.84 -16.67 -11.51
N GLN A 152 -9.38 -16.99 -10.28
CA GLN A 152 -9.75 -18.26 -9.62
C GLN A 152 -11.26 -18.40 -9.50
N PHE A 153 -11.95 -17.36 -9.04
CA PHE A 153 -13.41 -17.34 -8.94
C PHE A 153 -14.07 -17.63 -10.30
N LEU A 154 -13.68 -16.91 -11.36
CA LEU A 154 -14.27 -17.07 -12.68
C LEU A 154 -13.96 -18.45 -13.31
N ILE A 155 -12.78 -19.02 -13.04
CA ILE A 155 -12.43 -20.39 -13.46
C ILE A 155 -13.31 -21.41 -12.71
N ASN A 156 -13.41 -21.29 -11.39
CA ASN A 156 -14.14 -22.22 -10.55
C ASN A 156 -15.68 -22.16 -10.73
N THR A 157 -16.17 -21.09 -11.37
CA THR A 157 -17.56 -20.93 -11.79
C THR A 157 -17.79 -21.15 -13.28
N GLU A 158 -16.75 -21.62 -14.01
CA GLU A 158 -16.76 -21.90 -15.45
C GLU A 158 -17.04 -20.67 -16.35
N LEU A 159 -16.88 -19.44 -15.80
CA LEU A 159 -17.17 -18.18 -16.51
C LEU A 159 -15.94 -17.56 -17.18
N TRP A 160 -14.72 -17.99 -16.81
CA TRP A 160 -13.48 -17.32 -17.25
C TRP A 160 -13.35 -17.24 -18.78
N MET A 161 -13.62 -18.35 -19.48
CA MET A 161 -13.45 -18.41 -20.92
C MET A 161 -14.48 -17.55 -21.67
N ASP A 162 -15.72 -17.55 -21.20
CA ASP A 162 -16.82 -16.83 -21.84
C ASP A 162 -16.77 -15.31 -21.59
N LEU A 163 -16.06 -14.88 -20.53
CA LEU A 163 -15.91 -13.47 -20.17
C LEU A 163 -14.64 -12.83 -20.71
N GLN A 164 -13.70 -13.55 -21.33
CA GLN A 164 -12.39 -13.02 -21.70
C GLN A 164 -12.44 -11.74 -22.54
N ASP A 165 -13.34 -11.68 -23.52
CA ASP A 165 -13.49 -10.52 -24.39
C ASP A 165 -14.20 -9.33 -23.71
N LYS A 166 -14.77 -9.55 -22.51
CA LYS A 166 -15.47 -8.56 -21.70
C LYS A 166 -14.63 -8.07 -20.52
N LEU A 167 -13.49 -8.72 -20.24
CA LEU A 167 -12.64 -8.34 -19.12
C LEU A 167 -11.75 -7.15 -19.46
N VAL A 168 -11.78 -6.13 -18.61
CA VAL A 168 -10.88 -4.98 -18.63
C VAL A 168 -9.88 -5.13 -17.49
N PHE A 169 -8.60 -5.30 -17.85
CA PHE A 169 -7.54 -5.49 -16.88
C PHE A 169 -7.00 -4.15 -16.39
N ALA A 170 -6.97 -3.97 -15.07
CA ALA A 170 -6.45 -2.80 -14.39
C ALA A 170 -5.12 -3.12 -13.67
N ALA A 171 -4.29 -2.11 -13.44
CA ALA A 171 -2.99 -2.28 -12.78
C ALA A 171 -3.12 -2.85 -11.35
N ASP A 172 -4.19 -2.49 -10.65
CA ASP A 172 -4.52 -2.96 -9.30
C ASP A 172 -6.03 -2.86 -9.04
N VAL A 173 -6.46 -3.26 -7.83
CA VAL A 173 -7.88 -3.30 -7.46
C VAL A 173 -8.52 -1.91 -7.40
N ARG A 174 -7.76 -0.86 -7.02
CA ARG A 174 -8.27 0.52 -6.98
C ARG A 174 -8.47 1.10 -8.36
N ALA A 175 -7.61 0.76 -9.30
CA ALA A 175 -7.80 1.09 -10.72
C ALA A 175 -9.03 0.39 -11.29
N ALA A 176 -9.28 -0.89 -10.97
CA ALA A 176 -10.50 -1.60 -11.35
C ALA A 176 -11.76 -0.95 -10.75
N LEU A 177 -11.72 -0.59 -9.47
CA LEU A 177 -12.80 0.13 -8.79
C LEU A 177 -13.09 1.49 -9.47
N ASN A 178 -12.05 2.21 -9.87
CA ASN A 178 -12.20 3.51 -10.55
C ASN A 178 -12.86 3.37 -11.94
N TYR A 179 -12.66 2.26 -12.66
CA TYR A 179 -13.33 2.04 -13.95
C TYR A 179 -14.86 1.93 -13.79
N VAL A 180 -15.35 1.17 -12.81
CA VAL A 180 -16.79 1.09 -12.54
C VAL A 180 -17.34 2.39 -11.95
N LYS A 181 -16.60 3.04 -11.07
CA LYS A 181 -16.97 4.34 -10.49
C LYS A 181 -17.15 5.43 -11.55
N SER A 182 -16.28 5.49 -12.54
CA SER A 182 -16.37 6.42 -13.66
C SER A 182 -17.43 6.05 -14.71
N GLY A 183 -17.96 4.81 -14.63
CA GLY A 183 -18.93 4.30 -15.60
C GLY A 183 -18.30 3.85 -16.92
N ASN A 184 -17.00 3.54 -16.91
CA ASN A 184 -16.29 3.00 -18.08
C ASN A 184 -16.52 1.50 -18.26
N VAL A 185 -17.05 0.82 -17.24
CA VAL A 185 -17.45 -0.59 -17.24
C VAL A 185 -18.73 -0.76 -16.43
N ASP A 186 -19.47 -1.84 -16.65
CA ASP A 186 -20.74 -2.12 -15.99
C ASP A 186 -20.53 -2.62 -14.56
N ALA A 187 -19.52 -3.45 -14.37
CA ALA A 187 -19.20 -4.05 -13.08
C ALA A 187 -17.70 -4.11 -12.83
N ALA A 188 -17.32 -4.32 -11.58
CA ALA A 188 -15.97 -4.69 -11.20
C ALA A 188 -15.98 -5.81 -10.14
N ILE A 189 -14.97 -6.70 -10.19
CA ILE A 189 -14.69 -7.65 -9.11
C ILE A 189 -13.54 -7.09 -8.29
N VAL A 190 -13.85 -6.73 -7.04
CA VAL A 190 -12.95 -6.03 -6.12
C VAL A 190 -13.04 -6.65 -4.72
N TYR A 191 -12.27 -6.13 -3.76
CA TYR A 191 -12.43 -6.56 -2.38
C TYR A 191 -13.62 -5.88 -1.70
N MET A 192 -14.18 -6.53 -0.66
CA MET A 192 -15.26 -5.98 0.16
C MET A 192 -14.89 -4.59 0.69
N THR A 193 -13.70 -4.42 1.22
CA THR A 193 -13.22 -3.14 1.75
C THR A 193 -13.18 -2.04 0.71
N ASP A 194 -12.82 -2.34 -0.54
CA ASP A 194 -12.80 -1.37 -1.64
C ASP A 194 -14.23 -0.91 -2.00
N GLY A 195 -15.18 -1.85 -2.03
CA GLY A 195 -16.59 -1.51 -2.28
C GLY A 195 -17.20 -0.67 -1.15
N MET A 196 -16.82 -0.90 0.10
CA MET A 196 -17.32 -0.16 1.25
C MET A 196 -16.83 1.31 1.29
N THR A 197 -15.71 1.63 0.65
CA THR A 197 -15.22 3.02 0.57
C THR A 197 -15.98 3.88 -0.44
N GLU A 198 -16.82 3.29 -1.29
CA GLU A 198 -17.50 3.98 -2.39
C GLU A 198 -19.03 3.82 -2.27
N PRO A 199 -19.71 4.63 -1.42
CA PRO A 199 -21.13 4.47 -1.13
C PRO A 199 -22.06 4.67 -2.36
N GLN A 200 -21.54 5.26 -3.45
CA GLN A 200 -22.26 5.38 -4.73
C GLN A 200 -22.24 4.10 -5.57
N LEU A 201 -21.46 3.09 -5.18
CA LEU A 201 -21.46 1.79 -5.84
C LEU A 201 -22.39 0.82 -5.11
N GLN A 202 -22.98 -0.08 -5.88
CA GLN A 202 -23.86 -1.13 -5.37
C GLN A 202 -23.10 -2.44 -5.25
N ILE A 203 -23.06 -3.02 -4.05
CA ILE A 203 -22.54 -4.38 -3.86
C ILE A 203 -23.61 -5.35 -4.33
N ARG A 204 -23.41 -5.97 -5.49
CA ARG A 204 -24.39 -6.88 -6.10
C ARG A 204 -24.28 -8.30 -5.60
N LYS A 205 -23.05 -8.79 -5.41
CA LYS A 205 -22.79 -10.14 -4.93
C LYS A 205 -21.55 -10.18 -4.04
N ILE A 206 -21.63 -10.98 -2.99
CA ILE A 206 -20.46 -11.44 -2.24
C ILE A 206 -20.03 -12.75 -2.88
N VAL A 207 -18.79 -12.81 -3.37
CA VAL A 207 -18.24 -14.01 -4.03
C VAL A 207 -17.98 -15.08 -2.97
N PRO A 208 -18.42 -16.36 -3.20
CA PRO A 208 -18.22 -17.42 -2.24
C PRO A 208 -16.74 -17.67 -1.96
N SER A 209 -16.36 -17.69 -0.69
CA SER A 209 -14.97 -17.95 -0.27
C SER A 209 -14.44 -19.33 -0.66
N THR A 210 -15.32 -20.25 -1.08
CA THR A 210 -14.96 -21.59 -1.61
C THR A 210 -14.49 -21.55 -3.06
N SER A 211 -14.71 -20.43 -3.78
CA SER A 211 -14.38 -20.30 -5.20
C SER A 211 -13.00 -19.65 -5.46
N TYR A 212 -12.28 -19.27 -4.42
CA TYR A 212 -10.93 -18.73 -4.50
C TYR A 212 -10.14 -19.04 -3.22
N SER A 213 -8.82 -18.90 -3.27
CA SER A 213 -7.94 -19.11 -2.11
C SER A 213 -8.16 -18.02 -1.06
N ASN A 214 -7.90 -18.35 0.23
CA ASN A 214 -8.05 -17.40 1.32
C ASN A 214 -7.23 -16.11 1.08
N ILE A 215 -7.90 -14.97 1.19
CA ILE A 215 -7.29 -13.64 1.04
C ILE A 215 -6.77 -13.21 2.40
N SER A 216 -5.45 -13.22 2.55
CA SER A 216 -4.75 -12.73 3.74
C SER A 216 -3.81 -11.59 3.34
N TYR A 217 -3.47 -10.73 4.29
CA TYR A 217 -2.50 -9.66 4.11
C TYR A 217 -1.24 -9.95 4.93
N PRO A 218 -0.31 -10.74 4.36
CA PRO A 218 0.99 -10.95 4.99
C PRO A 218 1.80 -9.66 4.94
N ILE A 219 2.52 -9.42 6.05
CA ILE A 219 3.47 -8.33 6.22
C ILE A 219 4.87 -8.91 6.46
N ALA A 220 5.87 -8.29 5.88
CA ALA A 220 7.28 -8.65 6.07
C ALA A 220 8.15 -7.42 6.25
N VAL A 221 9.08 -7.48 7.21
CA VAL A 221 10.17 -6.52 7.34
C VAL A 221 11.32 -6.98 6.46
N ILE A 222 11.74 -6.13 5.52
CA ILE A 222 12.89 -6.36 4.64
C ILE A 222 14.16 -6.04 5.43
N ARG A 223 15.09 -6.99 5.51
CA ARG A 223 16.29 -6.83 6.30
C ARG A 223 17.24 -5.82 5.68
N ASN A 224 17.43 -4.70 6.37
CA ASN A 224 18.31 -3.61 5.96
C ASN A 224 18.80 -2.82 7.20
N LYS A 225 19.41 -1.65 7.00
CA LYS A 225 19.91 -0.79 8.10
C LYS A 225 18.80 -0.20 8.99
N LYS A 226 17.55 -0.19 8.53
CA LYS A 226 16.40 0.38 9.24
C LYS A 226 15.50 -0.68 9.89
N THR A 227 15.96 -1.94 9.99
CA THR A 227 15.15 -3.05 10.51
C THR A 227 14.51 -2.72 11.87
N SER A 228 15.21 -2.08 12.80
CA SER A 228 14.65 -1.70 14.11
C SER A 228 13.48 -0.71 14.03
N LEU A 229 13.52 0.29 13.12
CA LEU A 229 12.41 1.22 12.92
C LEU A 229 11.22 0.52 12.25
N SER A 230 11.51 -0.37 11.32
CA SER A 230 10.51 -1.16 10.64
C SER A 230 9.80 -2.12 11.59
N ASP A 231 10.53 -2.74 12.52
CA ASP A 231 9.96 -3.60 13.57
C ASP A 231 9.01 -2.80 14.48
N ILE A 232 9.40 -1.59 14.91
CA ILE A 232 8.52 -0.69 15.71
C ILE A 232 7.23 -0.37 14.94
N PHE A 233 7.32 -0.04 13.65
CA PHE A 233 6.14 0.24 12.84
C PHE A 233 5.25 -1.01 12.68
N VAL A 234 5.84 -2.18 12.46
CA VAL A 234 5.10 -3.43 12.33
C VAL A 234 4.44 -3.83 13.65
N ASP A 235 5.13 -3.68 14.79
CA ASP A 235 4.54 -3.93 16.11
C ASP A 235 3.35 -2.99 16.38
N PHE A 236 3.47 -1.71 16.01
CA PHE A 236 2.35 -0.77 16.08
C PHE A 236 1.19 -1.21 15.18
N LEU A 237 1.47 -1.60 13.93
CA LEU A 237 0.47 -2.06 12.97
C LEU A 237 -0.27 -3.32 13.44
N LEU A 238 0.39 -4.20 14.20
CA LEU A 238 -0.17 -5.43 14.75
C LEU A 238 -0.80 -5.23 16.15
N SER A 239 -0.85 -4.00 16.65
CA SER A 239 -1.49 -3.71 17.94
C SER A 239 -3.00 -3.89 17.89
N SER A 240 -3.61 -4.19 19.05
CA SER A 240 -5.06 -4.37 19.16
C SER A 240 -5.87 -3.12 18.78
N GLU A 241 -5.31 -1.93 18.97
CA GLU A 241 -5.95 -0.68 18.54
C GLU A 241 -6.05 -0.61 17.02
N ILE A 242 -4.96 -0.94 16.33
CA ILE A 242 -4.91 -0.92 14.87
C ILE A 242 -5.72 -2.07 14.27
N GLU A 243 -5.78 -3.24 14.92
CA GLU A 243 -6.71 -4.32 14.55
C GLU A 243 -8.16 -3.82 14.52
N GLN A 244 -8.61 -3.09 15.56
CA GLN A 244 -9.95 -2.49 15.59
C GLN A 244 -10.17 -1.48 14.47
N LEU A 245 -9.13 -0.72 14.10
CA LEU A 245 -9.18 0.18 12.95
C LEU A 245 -9.39 -0.62 11.65
N PHE A 246 -8.64 -1.69 11.41
CA PHE A 246 -8.84 -2.56 10.24
C PHE A 246 -10.27 -3.13 10.18
N LEU A 247 -10.80 -3.62 11.30
CA LEU A 247 -12.16 -4.11 11.39
C LEU A 247 -13.18 -3.02 11.01
N SER A 248 -12.95 -1.76 11.42
CA SER A 248 -13.83 -0.63 11.08
C SER A 248 -13.85 -0.30 9.58
N TYR A 249 -12.79 -0.66 8.84
CA TYR A 249 -12.71 -0.55 7.39
C TYR A 249 -13.27 -1.79 6.65
N GLY A 250 -13.82 -2.78 7.38
CA GLY A 250 -14.44 -3.98 6.82
C GLY A 250 -13.46 -5.13 6.53
N PHE A 251 -12.21 -5.02 6.96
CA PHE A 251 -11.29 -6.18 7.02
C PHE A 251 -11.77 -7.20 8.06
N LYS A 252 -11.20 -8.40 8.01
CA LYS A 252 -11.53 -9.52 8.91
C LYS A 252 -10.29 -9.96 9.65
#